data_08b6da933afcbd6c1930348cfb70bcbd
#
_entry.id   08b6da933afcbd6c1930348cfb70bcbd
#
_cell.length_a   1.000
_cell.length_b   1.000
_cell.length_c   1.000
_cell.angle_alpha   90.00
_cell.angle_beta   90.00
_cell.angle_gamma   90.00
#
_symmetry.space_group_name_H-M   'P 1'
#
loop_
_entity.id
_entity.type
_entity.pdbx_description
1 polymer ?
#
loop_
_entity_poly.entity_id
_entity_poly.type
_entity_poly.pdbx_seq_one_letter_code
_entity_poly.pdbx_strand_id
1 'polypeptide(L)'
;MSITTCAVAGATGRLGRHVVDVLTERGHQVVPMSRATGVDLVTGEGLAGALTGVDVIVDVASWHTSDQEAATEFFRASARNLHAYGQDAGVARITVASIIGVGRATAGFLAAKKAHEEYLLSGPLPVRVLRAAQFHEFVGQLLDWRQGDVAYIPALPSQLVACRTVAEDLTGLALDPGEIARGTPIPEIAGPRREILSEAAALLGARRNIKVVGVDGSGMPDAEIAAEGGFLPGPHARLAGPAFREWLGGLP
;
A
#
# COMPACT_ATOMS: atom_id res chain seq x y z
N MET A 1 6.36 23.69 12.99
CA MET A 1 6.05 23.08 11.67
C MET A 1 4.77 23.73 11.16
N SER A 2 4.68 24.06 9.87
CA SER A 2 3.43 24.55 9.28
C SER A 2 2.39 23.43 9.22
N ILE A 3 1.13 23.78 9.42
CA ILE A 3 0.01 22.84 9.26
C ILE A 3 -0.17 22.60 7.76
N THR A 4 -0.22 21.34 7.35
CA THR A 4 -0.46 20.92 5.96
C THR A 4 -1.83 20.24 5.91
N THR A 5 -2.62 20.52 4.88
CA THR A 5 -3.89 19.85 4.61
C THR A 5 -3.62 18.67 3.68
N CYS A 6 -3.83 17.44 4.15
CA CYS A 6 -3.58 16.22 3.42
C CYS A 6 -4.88 15.49 3.08
N ALA A 7 -5.16 15.26 1.80
CA ALA A 7 -6.23 14.37 1.39
C ALA A 7 -5.72 12.92 1.33
N VAL A 8 -6.42 11.98 1.95
CA VAL A 8 -6.03 10.57 2.01
C VAL A 8 -7.00 9.73 1.17
N ALA A 9 -6.59 9.35 -0.04
CA ALA A 9 -7.35 8.46 -0.90
C ALA A 9 -7.25 7.01 -0.36
N GLY A 10 -8.41 6.38 -0.13
CA GLY A 10 -8.46 5.08 0.53
C GLY A 10 -8.38 5.15 2.06
N ALA A 11 -8.79 6.28 2.66
CA ALA A 11 -8.69 6.59 4.10
C ALA A 11 -9.26 5.50 5.03
N THR A 12 -10.31 4.81 4.61
CA THR A 12 -10.97 3.76 5.41
C THR A 12 -10.33 2.38 5.26
N GLY A 13 -9.34 2.28 4.37
CA GLY A 13 -8.61 1.04 4.10
C GLY A 13 -7.63 0.67 5.23
N ARG A 14 -6.98 -0.49 5.06
CA ARG A 14 -6.04 -1.06 6.03
C ARG A 14 -4.85 -0.13 6.31
N LEU A 15 -4.20 0.39 5.29
CA LEU A 15 -3.12 1.37 5.42
C LEU A 15 -3.68 2.78 5.67
N GLY A 16 -4.79 3.13 5.01
CA GLY A 16 -5.35 4.49 5.04
C GLY A 16 -5.72 4.99 6.42
N ARG A 17 -6.32 4.14 7.28
CA ARG A 17 -6.62 4.51 8.68
C ARG A 17 -5.37 4.92 9.44
N HIS A 18 -4.26 4.19 9.29
CA HIS A 18 -3.00 4.53 9.95
C HIS A 18 -2.37 5.80 9.39
N VAL A 19 -2.54 6.08 8.08
CA VAL A 19 -2.11 7.36 7.49
C VAL A 19 -2.90 8.52 8.08
N VAL A 20 -4.22 8.38 8.21
CA VAL A 20 -5.10 9.38 8.86
C VAL A 20 -4.66 9.60 10.31
N ASP A 21 -4.46 8.52 11.08
CA ASP A 21 -4.03 8.59 12.47
C ASP A 21 -2.68 9.33 12.61
N VAL A 22 -1.67 8.94 11.82
CA VAL A 22 -0.33 9.55 11.88
C VAL A 22 -0.35 11.02 11.51
N LEU A 23 -1.09 11.41 10.47
CA LEU A 23 -1.21 12.82 10.08
C LEU A 23 -1.90 13.65 11.18
N THR A 24 -2.97 13.12 11.77
CA THR A 24 -3.71 13.75 12.86
C THR A 24 -2.83 13.90 14.11
N GLU A 25 -2.11 12.85 14.51
CA GLU A 25 -1.17 12.87 15.65
C GLU A 25 -0.04 13.90 15.46
N ARG A 26 0.37 14.13 14.21
CA ARG A 26 1.38 15.16 13.86
C ARG A 26 0.81 16.57 13.74
N GLY A 27 -0.50 16.75 13.97
CA GLY A 27 -1.18 18.05 13.97
C GLY A 27 -1.51 18.61 12.59
N HIS A 28 -1.56 17.74 11.55
CA HIS A 28 -1.98 18.12 10.21
C HIS A 28 -3.49 18.00 10.03
N GLN A 29 -4.05 18.75 9.08
CA GLN A 29 -5.45 18.60 8.69
C GLN A 29 -5.59 17.43 7.73
N VAL A 30 -6.64 16.61 7.91
CA VAL A 30 -6.87 15.41 7.09
C VAL A 30 -8.24 15.47 6.44
N VAL A 31 -8.28 15.29 5.13
CA VAL A 31 -9.49 15.09 4.34
C VAL A 31 -9.58 13.62 3.95
N PRO A 32 -10.40 12.80 4.64
CA PRO A 32 -10.52 11.39 4.31
C PRO A 32 -11.34 11.19 3.04
N MET A 33 -10.76 10.54 2.03
CA MET A 33 -11.43 10.24 0.77
C MET A 33 -11.68 8.74 0.64
N SER A 34 -12.94 8.38 0.59
CA SER A 34 -13.43 7.03 0.36
C SER A 34 -14.89 7.07 -0.07
N ARG A 35 -15.43 5.98 -0.59
CA ARG A 35 -16.87 5.88 -0.89
C ARG A 35 -17.73 6.11 0.34
N ALA A 36 -17.27 5.71 1.52
CA ALA A 36 -17.98 5.95 2.79
C ALA A 36 -18.03 7.44 3.18
N THR A 37 -17.12 8.26 2.66
CA THR A 37 -17.09 9.72 2.87
C THR A 37 -17.64 10.50 1.67
N GLY A 38 -18.30 9.83 0.73
CA GLY A 38 -18.91 10.45 -0.45
C GLY A 38 -17.92 10.78 -1.58
N VAL A 39 -16.74 10.15 -1.59
CA VAL A 39 -15.73 10.34 -2.64
C VAL A 39 -15.48 9.05 -3.39
N ASP A 40 -15.75 9.04 -4.70
CA ASP A 40 -15.43 7.93 -5.58
C ASP A 40 -14.28 8.30 -6.53
N LEU A 41 -13.15 7.61 -6.37
CA LEU A 41 -11.94 7.88 -7.16
C LEU A 41 -12.09 7.47 -8.64
N VAL A 42 -12.97 6.51 -8.94
CA VAL A 42 -13.17 6.00 -10.31
C VAL A 42 -14.07 6.93 -11.11
N THR A 43 -15.18 7.39 -10.53
CA THR A 43 -16.12 8.29 -11.21
C THR A 43 -15.72 9.75 -11.09
N GLY A 44 -14.92 10.11 -10.06
CA GLY A 44 -14.58 11.50 -9.74
C GLY A 44 -15.63 12.19 -8.85
N GLU A 45 -16.70 11.48 -8.46
CA GLU A 45 -17.73 12.04 -7.59
C GLU A 45 -17.13 12.49 -6.26
N GLY A 46 -17.46 13.68 -5.80
CA GLY A 46 -16.99 14.29 -4.55
C GLY A 46 -15.55 14.81 -4.56
N LEU A 47 -14.72 14.49 -5.57
CA LEU A 47 -13.29 14.87 -5.59
C LEU A 47 -13.07 16.39 -5.60
N ALA A 48 -13.82 17.14 -6.41
CA ALA A 48 -13.66 18.59 -6.50
C ALA A 48 -13.83 19.27 -5.14
N GLY A 49 -14.89 18.88 -4.39
CA GLY A 49 -15.13 19.41 -3.05
C GLY A 49 -14.09 18.96 -2.03
N ALA A 50 -13.72 17.67 -2.07
CA ALA A 50 -12.76 17.08 -1.14
C ALA A 50 -11.34 17.65 -1.29
N LEU A 51 -10.93 18.08 -2.49
CA LEU A 51 -9.59 18.61 -2.76
C LEU A 51 -9.49 20.14 -2.60
N THR A 52 -10.58 20.82 -2.28
CA THR A 52 -10.53 22.28 -2.03
C THR A 52 -9.64 22.61 -0.84
N GLY A 53 -8.58 23.38 -1.05
CA GLY A 53 -7.63 23.79 -0.01
C GLY A 53 -6.69 22.67 0.47
N VAL A 54 -6.57 21.59 -0.30
CA VAL A 54 -5.63 20.49 -0.02
C VAL A 54 -4.25 20.82 -0.59
N ASP A 55 -3.21 20.63 0.22
CA ASP A 55 -1.82 20.83 -0.18
C ASP A 55 -1.23 19.58 -0.84
N VAL A 56 -1.52 18.39 -0.29
CA VAL A 56 -0.93 17.10 -0.71
C VAL A 56 -1.97 15.99 -0.72
N ILE A 57 -1.93 15.14 -1.74
CA ILE A 57 -2.69 13.88 -1.77
C ILE A 57 -1.80 12.73 -1.33
N VAL A 58 -2.30 11.89 -0.42
CA VAL A 58 -1.69 10.60 -0.06
C VAL A 58 -2.57 9.49 -0.60
N ASP A 59 -2.09 8.79 -1.64
CA ASP A 59 -2.84 7.72 -2.29
C ASP A 59 -2.45 6.35 -1.74
N VAL A 60 -3.37 5.76 -1.01
CA VAL A 60 -3.31 4.39 -0.50
C VAL A 60 -4.56 3.59 -0.90
N ALA A 61 -5.27 4.08 -1.93
CA ALA A 61 -6.42 3.39 -2.45
C ALA A 61 -6.01 2.07 -3.13
N SER A 62 -6.82 1.05 -2.92
CA SER A 62 -6.58 -0.26 -3.48
C SER A 62 -7.88 -1.03 -3.61
N TRP A 63 -8.01 -1.73 -4.72
CA TRP A 63 -9.09 -2.69 -4.94
C TRP A 63 -8.49 -4.04 -5.30
N HIS A 64 -8.44 -4.94 -4.32
CA HIS A 64 -7.88 -6.27 -4.53
C HIS A 64 -8.95 -7.17 -5.16
N THR A 65 -8.68 -7.58 -6.39
CA THR A 65 -9.47 -8.55 -7.17
C THR A 65 -8.54 -9.50 -7.89
N SER A 66 -9.02 -10.68 -8.25
CA SER A 66 -8.30 -11.63 -9.12
C SER A 66 -8.36 -11.25 -10.60
N ASP A 67 -9.26 -10.34 -10.97
CA ASP A 67 -9.39 -9.80 -12.31
C ASP A 67 -8.37 -8.66 -12.51
N GLN A 68 -7.31 -8.96 -13.25
CA GLN A 68 -6.24 -8.01 -13.53
C GLN A 68 -6.71 -6.80 -14.33
N GLU A 69 -7.61 -7.00 -15.30
CA GLU A 69 -8.11 -5.91 -16.16
C GLU A 69 -8.96 -4.94 -15.34
N ALA A 70 -9.88 -5.46 -14.53
CA ALA A 70 -10.70 -4.66 -13.64
C ALA A 70 -9.84 -3.90 -12.63
N ALA A 71 -8.81 -4.53 -12.03
CA ALA A 71 -7.87 -3.84 -11.14
C ALA A 71 -7.09 -2.74 -11.87
N THR A 72 -6.62 -3.00 -13.09
CA THR A 72 -5.88 -2.01 -13.89
C THR A 72 -6.75 -0.81 -14.24
N GLU A 73 -8.00 -1.05 -14.63
CA GLU A 73 -8.94 0.04 -14.93
C GLU A 73 -9.26 0.90 -13.70
N PHE A 74 -9.47 0.25 -12.54
CA PHE A 74 -9.62 0.97 -11.27
C PHE A 74 -8.45 1.91 -11.01
N PHE A 75 -7.23 1.41 -11.10
CA PHE A 75 -6.02 2.19 -10.85
C PHE A 75 -5.81 3.30 -11.89
N ARG A 76 -6.09 3.02 -13.15
CA ARG A 76 -6.00 4.02 -14.23
C ARG A 76 -6.99 5.16 -14.03
N ALA A 77 -8.25 4.84 -13.75
CA ALA A 77 -9.29 5.84 -13.52
C ALA A 77 -8.99 6.69 -12.27
N SER A 78 -8.58 6.03 -11.17
CA SER A 78 -8.18 6.72 -9.94
C SER A 78 -7.01 7.69 -10.19
N ALA A 79 -5.92 7.23 -10.81
CA ALA A 79 -4.75 8.06 -11.11
C ALA A 79 -5.11 9.27 -11.98
N ARG A 80 -5.88 9.04 -13.05
CA ARG A 80 -6.34 10.12 -13.94
C ARG A 80 -7.14 11.17 -13.17
N ASN A 81 -8.09 10.75 -12.35
CA ASN A 81 -8.95 11.65 -11.60
C ASN A 81 -8.19 12.39 -10.50
N LEU A 82 -7.28 11.72 -9.77
CA LEU A 82 -6.43 12.37 -8.77
C LEU A 82 -5.55 13.47 -9.39
N HIS A 83 -5.00 13.22 -10.58
CA HIS A 83 -4.23 14.24 -11.30
C HIS A 83 -5.12 15.40 -11.77
N ALA A 84 -6.24 15.11 -12.43
CA ALA A 84 -7.12 16.15 -12.99
C ALA A 84 -7.67 17.07 -11.89
N TYR A 85 -8.37 16.49 -10.91
CA TYR A 85 -8.96 17.28 -9.83
C TYR A 85 -7.91 17.89 -8.89
N GLY A 86 -6.78 17.21 -8.68
CA GLY A 86 -5.68 17.75 -7.89
C GLY A 86 -5.02 18.96 -8.56
N GLN A 87 -4.84 18.93 -9.87
CA GLN A 87 -4.31 20.07 -10.65
C GLN A 87 -5.27 21.26 -10.59
N ASP A 88 -6.57 21.01 -10.79
CA ASP A 88 -7.60 22.05 -10.72
C ASP A 88 -7.68 22.70 -9.32
N ALA A 89 -7.44 21.92 -8.27
CA ALA A 89 -7.44 22.39 -6.88
C ALA A 89 -6.09 23.01 -6.44
N GLY A 90 -5.05 22.98 -7.28
CA GLY A 90 -3.73 23.51 -6.95
C GLY A 90 -2.93 22.63 -5.97
N VAL A 91 -3.22 21.32 -5.90
CA VAL A 91 -2.46 20.36 -5.09
C VAL A 91 -1.00 20.32 -5.54
N ALA A 92 -0.07 20.41 -4.59
CA ALA A 92 1.36 20.47 -4.90
C ALA A 92 1.93 19.13 -5.41
N ARG A 93 1.40 17.99 -4.91
CA ARG A 93 1.89 16.65 -5.27
C ARG A 93 0.99 15.52 -4.81
N ILE A 94 1.24 14.33 -5.36
CA ILE A 94 0.67 13.05 -4.92
C ILE A 94 1.79 12.21 -4.31
N THR A 95 1.53 11.58 -3.16
CA THR A 95 2.43 10.57 -2.57
C THR A 95 1.70 9.24 -2.52
N VAL A 96 2.26 8.18 -3.10
CA VAL A 96 1.58 6.90 -3.27
C VAL A 96 2.32 5.75 -2.61
N ALA A 97 1.55 4.84 -1.99
CA ALA A 97 2.06 3.54 -1.57
C ALA A 97 2.05 2.54 -2.73
N SER A 98 3.22 1.99 -3.04
CA SER A 98 3.42 0.92 -4.02
C SER A 98 3.99 -0.32 -3.34
N ILE A 99 4.47 -1.28 -4.11
CA ILE A 99 4.92 -2.59 -3.62
C ILE A 99 6.38 -2.82 -4.04
N ILE A 100 7.21 -3.34 -3.13
CA ILE A 100 8.58 -3.75 -3.43
C ILE A 100 8.56 -4.80 -4.54
N GLY A 101 9.44 -4.63 -5.54
CA GLY A 101 9.55 -5.55 -6.67
C GLY A 101 8.47 -5.39 -7.75
N VAL A 102 7.50 -4.49 -7.58
CA VAL A 102 6.37 -4.31 -8.52
C VAL A 102 6.83 -4.08 -9.96
N GLY A 103 7.97 -3.44 -10.19
CA GLY A 103 8.53 -3.22 -11.52
C GLY A 103 8.85 -4.52 -12.30
N ARG A 104 9.02 -5.65 -11.60
CA ARG A 104 9.25 -6.99 -12.19
C ARG A 104 7.95 -7.73 -12.49
N ALA A 105 6.82 -7.30 -11.93
CA ALA A 105 5.55 -7.98 -12.05
C ALA A 105 5.05 -7.99 -13.50
N THR A 106 4.51 -9.13 -13.92
CA THR A 106 4.00 -9.36 -15.28
C THR A 106 2.53 -9.79 -15.32
N ALA A 107 1.98 -10.23 -14.18
CA ALA A 107 0.64 -10.77 -14.13
C ALA A 107 -0.12 -10.40 -12.82
N GLY A 108 -1.44 -10.55 -12.86
CA GLY A 108 -2.34 -10.42 -11.74
C GLY A 108 -2.39 -9.02 -11.12
N PHE A 109 -2.71 -8.98 -9.83
CA PHE A 109 -2.83 -7.73 -9.09
C PHE A 109 -1.53 -6.90 -9.06
N LEU A 110 -0.35 -7.55 -9.04
CA LEU A 110 0.93 -6.84 -9.04
C LEU A 110 1.20 -6.14 -10.36
N ALA A 111 0.81 -6.73 -11.50
CA ALA A 111 0.87 -6.05 -12.80
C ALA A 111 -0.06 -4.82 -12.85
N ALA A 112 -1.26 -4.91 -12.27
CA ALA A 112 -2.15 -3.75 -12.14
C ALA A 112 -1.56 -2.65 -11.23
N LYS A 113 -0.87 -3.03 -10.14
CA LYS A 113 -0.15 -2.06 -9.27
C LYS A 113 1.06 -1.44 -9.97
N LYS A 114 1.76 -2.17 -10.82
CA LYS A 114 2.81 -1.60 -11.68
C LYS A 114 2.23 -0.55 -12.62
N ALA A 115 1.15 -0.87 -13.30
CA ALA A 115 0.45 0.08 -14.16
C ALA A 115 -0.03 1.32 -13.38
N HIS A 116 -0.52 1.16 -12.13
CA HIS A 116 -0.88 2.28 -11.26
C HIS A 116 0.30 3.23 -11.01
N GLU A 117 1.46 2.69 -10.64
CA GLU A 117 2.68 3.48 -10.43
C GLU A 117 3.07 4.24 -11.73
N GLU A 118 3.01 3.56 -12.88
CA GLU A 118 3.30 4.16 -14.19
C GLU A 118 2.30 5.25 -14.58
N TYR A 119 0.98 5.06 -14.36
CA TYR A 119 -0.04 6.07 -14.62
C TYR A 119 0.15 7.30 -13.75
N LEU A 120 0.44 7.13 -12.45
CA LEU A 120 0.70 8.26 -11.57
C LEU A 120 1.97 9.01 -11.98
N LEU A 121 3.07 8.31 -12.24
CA LEU A 121 4.34 8.93 -12.63
C LEU A 121 4.30 9.65 -13.98
N SER A 122 3.37 9.29 -14.86
CA SER A 122 3.19 9.93 -16.17
C SER A 122 2.24 11.15 -16.16
N GLY A 123 1.57 11.41 -15.04
CA GLY A 123 0.61 12.51 -14.93
C GLY A 123 1.24 13.88 -14.67
N PRO A 124 0.44 14.95 -14.68
CA PRO A 124 0.93 16.32 -14.60
C PRO A 124 1.40 16.76 -13.21
N LEU A 125 0.86 16.19 -12.13
CA LEU A 125 1.31 16.52 -10.78
C LEU A 125 2.59 15.78 -10.43
N PRO A 126 3.52 16.37 -9.67
CA PRO A 126 4.66 15.66 -9.11
C PRO A 126 4.22 14.47 -8.26
N VAL A 127 4.88 13.31 -8.42
CA VAL A 127 4.55 12.09 -7.67
C VAL A 127 5.74 11.58 -6.89
N ARG A 128 5.49 11.18 -5.65
CA ARG A 128 6.42 10.48 -4.78
C ARG A 128 5.91 9.08 -4.52
N VAL A 129 6.77 8.10 -4.69
CA VAL A 129 6.43 6.69 -4.50
C VAL A 129 7.18 6.15 -3.29
N LEU A 130 6.49 5.43 -2.41
CA LEU A 130 7.08 4.57 -1.39
C LEU A 130 6.70 3.13 -1.70
N ARG A 131 7.68 2.27 -1.96
CA ARG A 131 7.44 0.84 -2.13
C ARG A 131 7.55 0.13 -0.79
N ALA A 132 6.47 -0.49 -0.37
CA ALA A 132 6.40 -1.25 0.86
C ALA A 132 6.44 -2.76 0.60
N ALA A 133 7.00 -3.51 1.55
CA ALA A 133 6.84 -4.96 1.61
C ALA A 133 5.39 -5.33 1.97
N GLN A 134 5.06 -6.62 1.92
CA GLN A 134 3.73 -7.11 2.32
C GLN A 134 3.43 -6.77 3.77
N PHE A 135 2.18 -6.39 4.04
CA PHE A 135 1.78 -5.96 5.38
C PHE A 135 1.55 -7.14 6.33
N HIS A 136 1.87 -6.95 7.61
CA HIS A 136 1.49 -7.88 8.69
C HIS A 136 -0.03 -8.14 8.66
N GLU A 137 -0.81 -7.08 8.49
CA GLU A 137 -2.28 -7.11 8.46
C GLU A 137 -2.83 -7.89 7.24
N PHE A 138 -2.04 -8.01 6.16
CA PHE A 138 -2.41 -8.80 4.99
C PHE A 138 -2.47 -10.30 5.30
N VAL A 139 -1.65 -10.77 6.23
CA VAL A 139 -1.69 -12.17 6.68
C VAL A 139 -3.08 -12.54 7.21
N GLY A 140 -3.72 -11.63 7.93
CA GLY A 140 -5.11 -11.82 8.38
C GLY A 140 -6.09 -11.98 7.23
N GLN A 141 -5.95 -11.16 6.18
CA GLN A 141 -6.80 -11.25 4.99
C GLN A 141 -6.60 -12.57 4.22
N LEU A 142 -5.37 -13.09 4.16
CA LEU A 142 -5.12 -14.40 3.57
C LEU A 142 -5.87 -15.51 4.30
N LEU A 143 -5.93 -15.44 5.63
CA LEU A 143 -6.71 -16.38 6.43
C LEU A 143 -8.22 -16.21 6.21
N ASP A 144 -8.69 -14.98 5.99
CA ASP A 144 -10.11 -14.69 5.76
C ASP A 144 -10.58 -15.17 4.37
N TRP A 145 -9.68 -15.28 3.38
CA TRP A 145 -9.97 -15.81 2.04
C TRP A 145 -10.03 -17.33 1.95
N ARG A 146 -9.77 -18.03 3.07
CA ARG A 146 -9.83 -19.50 3.09
C ARG A 146 -11.20 -20.00 2.69
N GLN A 147 -11.20 -21.17 2.04
CA GLN A 147 -12.42 -21.93 1.77
C GLN A 147 -12.49 -23.11 2.75
N GLY A 148 -13.49 -23.14 3.63
CA GLY A 148 -13.61 -24.12 4.68
C GLY A 148 -12.70 -23.84 5.89
N ASP A 149 -12.27 -24.91 6.58
CA ASP A 149 -11.59 -24.83 7.87
C ASP A 149 -10.06 -24.71 7.78
N VAL A 150 -9.52 -24.83 6.58
CA VAL A 150 -8.07 -24.82 6.34
C VAL A 150 -7.67 -23.69 5.41
N ALA A 151 -6.67 -22.91 5.81
CA ALA A 151 -6.07 -21.89 4.95
C ALA A 151 -4.81 -22.48 4.28
N TYR A 152 -4.80 -22.50 2.96
CA TYR A 152 -3.63 -22.92 2.15
C TYR A 152 -2.85 -21.69 1.75
N ILE A 153 -1.66 -21.53 2.31
CA ILE A 153 -0.85 -20.30 2.18
C ILE A 153 0.48 -20.65 1.51
N PRO A 154 0.89 -19.91 0.48
CA PRO A 154 2.17 -20.15 -0.19
C PRO A 154 3.37 -20.02 0.75
N ALA A 155 4.28 -20.99 0.68
CA ALA A 155 5.54 -21.00 1.45
C ALA A 155 6.59 -20.12 0.76
N LEU A 156 6.30 -18.83 0.63
CA LEU A 156 7.15 -17.87 -0.08
C LEU A 156 7.99 -17.03 0.91
N PRO A 157 9.24 -16.69 0.53
CA PRO A 157 10.04 -15.70 1.25
C PRO A 157 9.33 -14.36 1.30
N SER A 158 9.26 -13.76 2.48
CA SER A 158 8.61 -12.48 2.73
C SER A 158 9.41 -11.67 3.75
N GLN A 159 9.21 -10.36 3.78
CA GLN A 159 9.79 -9.50 4.81
C GLN A 159 8.73 -8.51 5.27
N LEU A 160 7.77 -9.04 6.01
CA LEU A 160 6.53 -8.38 6.38
C LEU A 160 6.75 -7.10 7.21
N VAL A 161 5.92 -6.08 7.00
CA VAL A 161 5.98 -4.78 7.69
C VAL A 161 4.60 -4.37 8.22
N ALA A 162 4.54 -3.73 9.38
CA ALA A 162 3.28 -3.22 9.93
C ALA A 162 2.76 -2.02 9.12
N CYS A 163 1.45 -1.95 8.85
CA CYS A 163 0.83 -0.80 8.18
C CYS A 163 1.13 0.51 8.90
N ARG A 164 1.17 0.53 10.24
CA ARG A 164 1.53 1.71 11.02
C ARG A 164 2.92 2.23 10.67
N THR A 165 3.92 1.34 10.57
CA THR A 165 5.30 1.70 10.20
C THR A 165 5.37 2.28 8.79
N VAL A 166 4.64 1.68 7.85
CA VAL A 166 4.55 2.22 6.47
C VAL A 166 3.86 3.58 6.44
N ALA A 167 2.80 3.78 7.23
CA ALA A 167 2.10 5.06 7.33
C ALA A 167 3.01 6.17 7.86
N GLU A 168 3.87 5.89 8.82
CA GLU A 168 4.85 6.84 9.37
C GLU A 168 5.84 7.32 8.32
N ASP A 169 6.36 6.40 7.48
CA ASP A 169 7.30 6.72 6.40
C ASP A 169 6.59 7.43 5.24
N LEU A 170 5.42 6.93 4.85
CA LEU A 170 4.64 7.52 3.75
C LEU A 170 4.24 8.96 4.06
N THR A 171 3.80 9.23 5.29
CA THR A 171 3.47 10.59 5.74
C THR A 171 4.72 11.47 5.84
N GLY A 172 5.85 10.93 6.28
CA GLY A 172 7.14 11.63 6.24
C GLY A 172 7.50 12.05 4.82
N LEU A 173 7.38 11.13 3.86
CA LEU A 173 7.63 11.41 2.44
C LEU A 173 6.64 12.43 1.86
N ALA A 174 5.36 12.37 2.25
CA ALA A 174 4.33 13.30 1.79
C ALA A 174 4.58 14.73 2.27
N LEU A 175 5.04 14.89 3.51
CA LEU A 175 5.25 16.18 4.16
C LEU A 175 6.62 16.80 3.91
N ASP A 176 7.57 16.05 3.37
CA ASP A 176 8.89 16.57 3.05
C ASP A 176 8.79 17.69 1.99
N PRO A 177 9.24 18.94 2.27
CA PRO A 177 9.19 20.04 1.31
C PRO A 177 10.27 19.95 0.22
N GLY A 178 11.29 19.09 0.39
CA GLY A 178 12.42 18.96 -0.53
C GLY A 178 12.00 18.46 -1.91
N GLU A 179 12.77 18.80 -2.93
CA GLU A 179 12.62 18.23 -4.27
C GLU A 179 13.34 16.88 -4.34
N ILE A 180 12.74 15.91 -5.04
CA ILE A 180 13.41 14.66 -5.34
C ILE A 180 14.26 14.86 -6.59
N ALA A 181 15.58 14.71 -6.45
CA ALA A 181 16.48 14.81 -7.58
C ALA A 181 16.17 13.72 -8.63
N ARG A 182 16.30 14.10 -9.90
CA ARG A 182 16.05 13.15 -11.01
C ARG A 182 17.01 11.96 -10.89
N GLY A 183 16.46 10.74 -10.97
CA GLY A 183 17.23 9.51 -10.84
C GLY A 183 17.42 9.02 -9.40
N THR A 184 16.87 9.72 -8.40
CA THR A 184 16.82 9.19 -7.03
C THR A 184 16.07 7.85 -7.02
N PRO A 185 16.64 6.78 -6.45
CA PRO A 185 15.94 5.51 -6.32
C PRO A 185 14.65 5.67 -5.54
N ILE A 186 13.60 4.97 -5.97
CA ILE A 186 12.35 4.92 -5.22
C ILE A 186 12.61 4.30 -3.85
N PRO A 187 12.26 4.98 -2.74
CA PRO A 187 12.46 4.45 -1.40
C PRO A 187 11.63 3.19 -1.16
N GLU A 188 12.23 2.26 -0.41
CA GLU A 188 11.61 1.01 0.00
C GLU A 188 11.56 0.89 1.52
N ILE A 189 10.48 0.30 2.05
CA ILE A 189 10.33 -0.02 3.46
C ILE A 189 9.87 -1.47 3.67
N ALA A 190 10.54 -2.16 4.58
CA ALA A 190 10.21 -3.53 4.96
C ALA A 190 10.38 -3.73 6.47
N GLY A 191 9.89 -4.84 6.98
CA GLY A 191 10.12 -5.25 8.36
C GLY A 191 11.56 -5.71 8.62
N PRO A 192 11.93 -5.89 9.89
CA PRO A 192 13.32 -6.14 10.28
C PRO A 192 13.84 -7.54 9.93
N ARG A 193 12.95 -8.50 9.64
CA ARG A 193 13.30 -9.92 9.46
C ARG A 193 12.67 -10.52 8.21
N ARG A 194 13.42 -11.39 7.55
CA ARG A 194 12.87 -12.31 6.56
C ARG A 194 12.10 -13.42 7.28
N GLU A 195 10.97 -13.79 6.70
CA GLU A 195 10.04 -14.78 7.20
C GLU A 195 9.50 -15.62 6.03
N ILE A 196 8.91 -16.76 6.32
CA ILE A 196 8.13 -17.51 5.33
C ILE A 196 6.65 -17.17 5.54
N LEU A 197 5.96 -16.76 4.50
CA LEU A 197 4.59 -16.27 4.58
C LEU A 197 3.64 -17.27 5.24
N SER A 198 3.73 -18.56 4.88
CA SER A 198 2.92 -19.62 5.49
C SER A 198 3.22 -19.84 6.97
N GLU A 199 4.47 -19.64 7.41
CA GLU A 199 4.83 -19.74 8.83
C GLU A 199 4.27 -18.56 9.64
N ALA A 200 4.37 -17.33 9.10
CA ALA A 200 3.73 -16.16 9.69
C ALA A 200 2.20 -16.35 9.78
N ALA A 201 1.60 -16.88 8.72
CA ALA A 201 0.17 -17.18 8.69
C ALA A 201 -0.22 -18.26 9.72
N ALA A 202 0.62 -19.27 9.94
CA ALA A 202 0.38 -20.31 10.94
C ALA A 202 0.38 -19.73 12.38
N LEU A 203 1.24 -18.75 12.67
CA LEU A 203 1.25 -18.08 13.98
C LEU A 203 -0.07 -17.32 14.25
N LEU A 204 -0.59 -16.59 13.26
CA LEU A 204 -1.87 -15.91 13.39
C LEU A 204 -3.04 -16.89 13.37
N GLY A 205 -2.96 -17.93 12.53
CA GLY A 205 -3.95 -19.01 12.45
C GLY A 205 -4.16 -19.70 13.79
N ALA A 206 -3.05 -19.99 14.51
CA ALA A 206 -3.12 -20.59 15.85
C ALA A 206 -3.91 -19.73 16.86
N ARG A 207 -3.78 -18.39 16.79
CA ARG A 207 -4.58 -17.47 17.62
C ARG A 207 -6.07 -17.43 17.24
N ARG A 208 -6.38 -17.65 15.96
CA ARG A 208 -7.74 -17.61 15.42
C ARG A 208 -8.40 -18.97 15.33
N ASN A 209 -7.73 -20.03 15.83
CA ASN A 209 -8.16 -21.42 15.70
C ASN A 209 -8.38 -21.85 14.24
N ILE A 210 -7.52 -21.36 13.31
CA ILE A 210 -7.56 -21.68 11.89
C ILE A 210 -6.34 -22.56 11.58
N LYS A 211 -6.57 -23.73 10.99
CA LYS A 211 -5.50 -24.59 10.50
C LYS A 211 -4.86 -23.96 9.25
N VAL A 212 -3.54 -23.80 9.25
CA VAL A 212 -2.77 -23.31 8.11
C VAL A 212 -1.91 -24.43 7.56
N VAL A 213 -1.90 -24.59 6.24
CA VAL A 213 -1.06 -25.51 5.50
C VAL A 213 -0.23 -24.71 4.50
N GLY A 214 1.08 -24.79 4.60
CA GLY A 214 1.99 -24.25 3.60
C GLY A 214 1.88 -25.02 2.29
N VAL A 215 1.74 -24.33 1.17
CA VAL A 215 1.67 -24.93 -0.16
C VAL A 215 2.76 -24.37 -1.05
N ASP A 216 3.07 -25.09 -2.13
CA ASP A 216 3.88 -24.55 -3.22
C ASP A 216 3.13 -23.38 -3.89
N GLY A 217 3.84 -22.27 -4.13
CA GLY A 217 3.31 -21.08 -4.77
C GLY A 217 3.38 -21.10 -6.31
N SER A 218 3.78 -22.21 -6.91
CA SER A 218 4.06 -22.32 -8.36
C SER A 218 2.87 -21.98 -9.27
N GLY A 219 1.65 -22.13 -8.78
CA GLY A 219 0.42 -21.77 -9.52
C GLY A 219 0.01 -20.29 -9.39
N MET A 220 0.77 -19.46 -8.69
CA MET A 220 0.44 -18.05 -8.53
C MET A 220 0.99 -17.20 -9.69
N PRO A 221 0.36 -16.04 -9.97
CA PRO A 221 0.97 -15.05 -10.84
C PRO A 221 2.38 -14.68 -10.36
N ASP A 222 3.33 -14.56 -11.27
CA ASP A 222 4.73 -14.21 -10.99
C ASP A 222 5.42 -15.14 -9.94
N ALA A 223 5.04 -16.43 -9.90
CA ALA A 223 5.54 -17.41 -8.93
C ALA A 223 7.06 -17.57 -8.96
N GLU A 224 7.67 -17.59 -10.15
CA GLU A 224 9.13 -17.69 -10.31
C GLU A 224 9.83 -16.46 -9.71
N ILE A 225 9.30 -15.25 -9.99
CA ILE A 225 9.82 -14.00 -9.43
C ILE A 225 9.73 -14.02 -7.90
N ALA A 226 8.60 -14.49 -7.36
CA ALA A 226 8.40 -14.60 -5.92
C ALA A 226 9.35 -15.61 -5.27
N ALA A 227 9.55 -16.78 -5.88
CA ALA A 227 10.44 -17.83 -5.39
C ALA A 227 11.91 -17.38 -5.36
N GLU A 228 12.34 -16.61 -6.35
CA GLU A 228 13.67 -15.99 -6.42
C GLU A 228 13.85 -14.80 -5.45
N GLY A 229 12.83 -14.44 -4.70
CA GLY A 229 12.86 -13.30 -3.79
C GLY A 229 12.73 -11.95 -4.48
N GLY A 230 12.14 -11.91 -5.67
CA GLY A 230 11.98 -10.68 -6.45
C GLY A 230 11.08 -9.63 -5.82
N PHE A 231 10.32 -10.00 -4.78
CA PHE A 231 9.49 -9.11 -3.97
C PHE A 231 10.08 -8.87 -2.57
N LEU A 232 11.33 -9.29 -2.32
CA LEU A 232 12.08 -8.93 -1.12
C LEU A 232 12.72 -7.55 -1.27
N PRO A 233 12.95 -6.83 -0.15
CA PRO A 233 13.56 -5.52 -0.18
C PRO A 233 14.97 -5.54 -0.75
N GLY A 234 15.31 -4.47 -1.48
CA GLY A 234 16.66 -4.22 -1.95
C GLY A 234 17.63 -3.83 -0.80
N PRO A 235 18.94 -3.72 -1.11
CA PRO A 235 19.95 -3.44 -0.10
C PRO A 235 19.85 -2.05 0.53
N HIS A 236 19.13 -1.12 -0.08
CA HIS A 236 18.90 0.25 0.40
C HIS A 236 17.53 0.44 1.05
N ALA A 237 16.74 -0.63 1.18
CA ALA A 237 15.45 -0.55 1.85
C ALA A 237 15.62 -0.20 3.33
N ARG A 238 14.76 0.69 3.81
CA ARG A 238 14.64 0.94 5.25
C ARG A 238 13.99 -0.26 5.91
N LEU A 239 14.66 -0.85 6.90
CA LEU A 239 14.11 -1.92 7.73
C LEU A 239 13.62 -1.31 9.04
N ALA A 240 12.31 -1.41 9.33
CA ALA A 240 11.71 -0.72 10.46
C ALA A 240 10.46 -1.44 11.01
N GLY A 241 10.07 -1.00 12.20
CA GLY A 241 8.91 -1.54 12.91
C GLY A 241 9.18 -2.87 13.61
N PRO A 242 8.15 -3.46 14.24
CA PRO A 242 8.25 -4.76 14.90
C PRO A 242 8.35 -5.91 13.89
N ALA A 243 9.03 -6.99 14.24
CA ALA A 243 8.92 -8.26 13.52
C ALA A 243 7.49 -8.81 13.66
N PHE A 244 7.06 -9.70 12.74
CA PHE A 244 5.68 -10.20 12.73
C PHE A 244 5.24 -10.81 14.07
N ARG A 245 6.10 -11.59 14.71
CA ARG A 245 5.80 -12.20 16.01
C ARG A 245 5.62 -11.17 17.13
N GLU A 246 6.42 -10.11 17.13
CA GLU A 246 6.32 -9.02 18.11
C GLU A 246 5.03 -8.22 17.89
N TRP A 247 4.74 -7.87 16.64
CA TRP A 247 3.49 -7.22 16.25
C TRP A 247 2.28 -8.06 16.64
N LEU A 248 2.32 -9.36 16.36
CA LEU A 248 1.27 -10.30 16.75
C LEU A 248 1.08 -10.32 18.27
N GLY A 249 2.16 -10.22 19.05
CA GLY A 249 2.12 -10.16 20.52
C GLY A 249 1.42 -8.92 21.07
N GLY A 250 1.44 -7.82 20.34
CA GLY A 250 0.77 -6.55 20.69
C GLY A 250 -0.70 -6.47 20.25
N LEU A 251 -1.23 -7.45 19.54
CA LEU A 251 -2.65 -7.48 19.20
C LEU A 251 -3.48 -7.86 20.45
N PRO A 252 -4.68 -7.23 20.62
CA PRO A 252 -5.58 -7.52 21.74
C PRO A 252 -6.11 -8.96 21.70
#